data_2f889b4562c6fe79baf38700f437e92c
#
_entry.id   2f889b4562c6fe79baf38700f437e92c
#
_cell.length_a   1.000
_cell.length_b   1.000
_cell.length_c   1.000
_cell.angle_alpha   90.00
_cell.angle_beta   90.00
_cell.angle_gamma   90.00
#
_symmetry.space_group_name_H-M   'P 1'
#
loop_
_entity.id
_entity.type
_entity.pdbx_description
1 polymer ?
#
loop_
_entity_poly.entity_id
_entity_poly.type
_entity_poly.pdbx_seq_one_letter_code
_entity_poly.pdbx_strand_id
1 'polypeptide(L)'
;MRGPVAPKDPEKKRPGFYIMREKEVFGMPQEDGSGVQFLYESDGRLISSAKIVGNIQDEEILNLLKTTAGFRCLVHSIGVRVETENQEETVEFAFQMYGRHDIYGSGTILKMQLMGNGMEQKLSLDSILWSEDDREPGQIWFRFLKPGQKAKVSVVLYVKDGFQIPEQEEEEALKLVGEEANAMIARSLLSKGNPFRLKRVMEKAKRGEEVTLAFIGGSITQGAGA
;
A
#
# COMPACT_ATOMS: atom_id res chain seq x y z
N MET A 1 -12.35 11.32 10.26
CA MET A 1 -11.04 11.62 10.91
C MET A 1 -10.14 12.24 9.86
N ARG A 2 -9.64 13.44 10.07
CA ARG A 2 -8.67 14.05 9.15
C ARG A 2 -7.42 13.17 9.11
N GLY A 3 -6.79 13.05 7.95
CA GLY A 3 -5.55 12.30 7.77
C GLY A 3 -4.43 12.72 8.74
N PRO A 4 -3.28 12.02 8.80
CA PRO A 4 -2.17 12.31 9.70
C PRO A 4 -1.38 13.55 9.28
N VAL A 5 -2.04 14.48 8.61
CA VAL A 5 -1.51 15.78 8.26
C VAL A 5 -1.30 16.60 9.54
N ALA A 6 -0.59 17.69 9.46
CA ALA A 6 -0.20 18.62 10.51
C ALA A 6 -0.97 18.57 11.85
N PRO A 7 -2.31 18.34 11.93
CA PRO A 7 -3.00 18.26 13.20
C PRO A 7 -2.63 17.08 14.08
N LYS A 8 -2.05 16.03 13.51
CA LYS A 8 -1.63 14.81 14.25
C LYS A 8 -0.17 14.80 14.65
N ASP A 9 0.58 15.80 14.28
CA ASP A 9 1.92 16.05 14.81
C ASP A 9 1.98 17.44 15.49
N PRO A 10 1.26 17.62 16.65
CA PRO A 10 1.11 18.92 17.30
C PRO A 10 2.44 19.50 17.79
N GLU A 11 3.45 18.66 18.03
CA GLU A 11 4.76 19.12 18.48
C GLU A 11 5.63 19.64 17.32
N LYS A 12 5.51 19.06 16.14
CA LYS A 12 6.38 19.36 15.00
C LYS A 12 5.66 20.04 13.84
N LYS A 13 4.34 19.94 13.76
CA LYS A 13 3.48 20.46 12.70
C LYS A 13 4.02 20.18 11.28
N ARG A 14 4.58 19.01 11.10
CA ARG A 14 5.20 18.63 9.83
C ARG A 14 4.17 18.10 8.86
N PRO A 15 4.13 18.63 7.63
CA PRO A 15 3.26 18.10 6.61
C PRO A 15 3.66 16.67 6.24
N GLY A 16 2.69 15.89 5.80
CA GLY A 16 2.90 14.52 5.37
C GLY A 16 1.78 14.06 4.45
N PHE A 17 2.01 12.95 3.75
CA PHE A 17 1.01 12.34 2.90
C PHE A 17 1.02 10.82 3.03
N TYR A 18 -0.15 10.22 2.84
CA TYR A 18 -0.28 8.77 2.83
C TYR A 18 0.29 8.15 1.55
N ILE A 19 0.97 7.03 1.70
CA ILE A 19 1.27 6.11 0.60
C ILE A 19 0.49 4.80 0.74
N MET A 20 -0.04 4.51 1.95
CA MET A 20 -1.05 3.49 2.23
C MET A 20 -2.00 4.05 3.27
N ARG A 21 -3.30 3.82 3.10
CA ARG A 21 -4.31 4.27 4.05
C ARG A 21 -5.30 3.13 4.28
N GLU A 22 -5.38 2.68 5.53
CA GLU A 22 -6.32 1.64 5.99
C GLU A 22 -6.35 0.38 5.10
N LYS A 23 -5.18 0.00 4.55
CA LYS A 23 -5.05 -1.16 3.67
C LYS A 23 -5.06 -2.44 4.49
N GLU A 24 -5.89 -3.40 4.08
CA GLU A 24 -5.83 -4.76 4.63
C GLU A 24 -4.64 -5.50 4.03
N VAL A 25 -3.86 -6.12 4.88
CA VAL A 25 -2.70 -6.97 4.53
C VAL A 25 -2.78 -8.28 5.30
N PHE A 26 -2.20 -9.34 4.74
CA PHE A 26 -2.18 -10.66 5.38
C PHE A 26 -0.86 -11.37 5.12
N GLY A 27 -0.41 -12.15 6.09
CA GLY A 27 0.82 -12.90 6.00
C GLY A 27 0.68 -14.11 5.07
N MET A 28 1.38 -14.11 3.93
CA MET A 28 1.53 -15.29 3.09
C MET A 28 2.57 -16.22 3.69
N PRO A 29 2.38 -17.57 3.61
CA PRO A 29 3.35 -18.52 4.13
C PRO A 29 4.73 -18.33 3.52
N GLN A 30 5.75 -18.32 4.37
CA GLN A 30 7.16 -18.32 3.99
C GLN A 30 7.84 -19.62 4.46
N GLU A 31 8.98 -19.97 3.88
CA GLU A 31 9.73 -21.18 4.23
C GLU A 31 10.19 -21.18 5.70
N ASP A 32 10.43 -20.02 6.28
CA ASP A 32 10.81 -19.83 7.69
C ASP A 32 9.65 -19.96 8.68
N GLY A 33 8.45 -20.28 8.20
CA GLY A 33 7.24 -20.41 9.00
C GLY A 33 6.58 -19.09 9.36
N SER A 34 7.09 -17.97 8.90
CA SER A 34 6.46 -16.64 9.04
C SER A 34 5.45 -16.37 7.94
N GLY A 35 4.65 -15.32 8.10
CA GLY A 35 3.81 -14.77 7.06
C GLY A 35 4.35 -13.41 6.61
N VAL A 36 4.49 -13.17 5.30
CA VAL A 36 4.95 -11.88 4.78
C VAL A 36 4.06 -11.41 3.65
N GLN A 37 3.65 -10.15 3.71
CA GLN A 37 2.98 -9.45 2.61
C GLN A 37 3.92 -8.42 2.01
N PHE A 38 4.29 -8.61 0.76
CA PHE A 38 5.02 -7.61 -0.03
C PHE A 38 4.05 -6.71 -0.80
N LEU A 39 4.31 -5.40 -0.80
CA LEU A 39 3.38 -4.41 -1.33
C LEU A 39 3.92 -3.60 -2.51
N TYR A 40 5.15 -3.17 -2.49
CA TYR A 40 5.79 -2.51 -3.62
C TYR A 40 6.89 -3.40 -4.16
N GLU A 41 6.96 -3.51 -5.47
CA GLU A 41 7.99 -4.30 -6.17
C GLU A 41 8.68 -3.48 -7.26
N SER A 42 8.32 -2.20 -7.37
CA SER A 42 8.93 -1.29 -8.33
C SER A 42 8.73 0.18 -7.92
N ASP A 43 9.61 1.05 -8.39
CA ASP A 43 9.61 2.50 -8.19
C ASP A 43 8.29 3.16 -8.61
N GLY A 44 7.72 2.74 -9.74
CA GLY A 44 6.46 3.28 -10.24
C GLY A 44 5.30 3.15 -9.27
N ARG A 45 5.32 2.19 -8.37
CA ARG A 45 4.25 1.97 -7.38
C ARG A 45 4.27 2.98 -6.25
N LEU A 46 5.43 3.40 -5.76
CA LEU A 46 5.51 4.46 -4.76
C LEU A 46 4.93 5.77 -5.31
N ILE A 47 5.31 6.13 -6.54
CA ILE A 47 4.80 7.33 -7.22
C ILE A 47 3.29 7.24 -7.44
N SER A 48 2.79 6.10 -7.90
CA SER A 48 1.36 5.86 -8.09
C SER A 48 0.60 5.99 -6.77
N SER A 49 1.13 5.43 -5.69
CA SER A 49 0.52 5.56 -4.36
C SER A 49 0.55 6.98 -3.84
N ALA A 50 1.65 7.72 -4.04
CA ALA A 50 1.71 9.14 -3.70
C ALA A 50 0.64 9.95 -4.46
N LYS A 51 0.43 9.67 -5.75
CA LYS A 51 -0.61 10.32 -6.56
C LYS A 51 -2.02 9.95 -6.11
N ILE A 52 -2.31 8.67 -5.93
CA ILE A 52 -3.67 8.17 -5.71
C ILE A 52 -4.07 8.29 -4.23
N VAL A 53 -3.23 7.79 -3.33
CA VAL A 53 -3.52 7.77 -1.88
C VAL A 53 -3.13 9.08 -1.21
N GLY A 54 -2.01 9.66 -1.64
CA GLY A 54 -1.45 10.90 -1.09
C GLY A 54 -2.00 12.17 -1.72
N ASN A 55 -2.73 12.07 -2.82
CA ASN A 55 -3.22 13.20 -3.61
C ASN A 55 -2.10 14.17 -4.03
N ILE A 56 -0.90 13.66 -4.27
CA ILE A 56 0.25 14.47 -4.67
C ILE A 56 0.21 14.68 -6.18
N GLN A 57 0.09 15.95 -6.59
CA GLN A 57 0.13 16.39 -8.00
C GLN A 57 1.41 17.17 -8.32
N ASP A 58 2.20 17.52 -7.32
CA ASP A 58 3.43 18.28 -7.47
C ASP A 58 4.53 17.40 -8.11
N GLU A 59 4.94 17.78 -9.31
CA GLU A 59 5.94 17.02 -10.06
C GLU A 59 7.33 17.06 -9.42
N GLU A 60 7.68 18.09 -8.64
CA GLU A 60 8.94 18.14 -7.90
C GLU A 60 8.97 17.06 -6.82
N ILE A 61 7.92 16.96 -6.02
CA ILE A 61 7.76 15.94 -5.00
C ILE A 61 7.80 14.54 -5.62
N LEU A 62 7.05 14.33 -6.71
CA LEU A 62 7.01 13.04 -7.39
C LEU A 62 8.37 12.65 -7.99
N ASN A 63 9.13 13.62 -8.50
CA ASN A 63 10.48 13.37 -9.02
C ASN A 63 11.47 13.01 -7.90
N LEU A 64 11.36 13.63 -6.73
CA LEU A 64 12.18 13.29 -5.58
C LEU A 64 11.93 11.85 -5.10
N LEU A 65 10.71 11.33 -5.25
CA LEU A 65 10.39 9.95 -4.87
C LEU A 65 10.97 8.88 -5.82
N LYS A 66 11.53 9.26 -6.98
CA LYS A 66 12.11 8.31 -7.94
C LYS A 66 13.48 7.76 -7.53
N THR A 67 14.18 8.42 -6.63
CA THR A 67 15.52 8.02 -6.21
C THR A 67 15.65 8.03 -4.70
N THR A 68 16.53 7.19 -4.15
CA THR A 68 16.81 7.21 -2.70
C THR A 68 17.37 8.56 -2.25
N ALA A 69 18.20 9.20 -3.06
CA ALA A 69 18.72 10.53 -2.75
C ALA A 69 17.60 11.59 -2.66
N GLY A 70 16.66 11.57 -3.61
CA GLY A 70 15.50 12.45 -3.59
C GLY A 70 14.55 12.14 -2.43
N PHE A 71 14.30 10.84 -2.16
CA PHE A 71 13.52 10.41 -1.01
C PHE A 71 14.10 10.94 0.31
N ARG A 72 15.42 10.84 0.51
CA ARG A 72 16.13 11.39 1.67
C ARG A 72 16.08 12.92 1.75
N CYS A 73 16.05 13.59 0.61
CA CYS A 73 15.88 15.05 0.56
C CYS A 73 14.47 15.46 1.02
N LEU A 74 13.46 14.74 0.58
CA LEU A 74 12.05 15.03 0.83
C LEU A 74 11.61 14.57 2.22
N VAL A 75 11.87 13.31 2.58
CA VAL A 75 11.25 12.65 3.74
C VAL A 75 12.10 12.83 4.99
N HIS A 76 11.44 13.20 6.09
CA HIS A 76 12.04 13.31 7.42
C HIS A 76 11.81 12.05 8.26
N SER A 77 10.60 11.52 8.22
CA SER A 77 10.22 10.34 8.99
C SER A 77 9.08 9.58 8.31
N ILE A 78 8.98 8.31 8.63
CA ILE A 78 7.90 7.44 8.19
C ILE A 78 7.01 7.14 9.38
N GLY A 79 5.72 7.48 9.30
CA GLY A 79 4.70 7.10 10.27
C GLY A 79 4.03 5.81 9.80
N VAL A 80 3.95 4.82 10.67
CA VAL A 80 3.29 3.56 10.38
C VAL A 80 2.29 3.24 11.47
N ARG A 81 1.10 2.85 11.05
CA ARG A 81 0.02 2.40 11.92
C ARG A 81 -0.34 0.98 11.52
N VAL A 82 -0.42 0.09 12.51
CA VAL A 82 -0.85 -1.31 12.33
C VAL A 82 -1.96 -1.60 13.34
N GLU A 83 -3.03 -2.18 12.87
CA GLU A 83 -4.15 -2.64 13.68
C GLU A 83 -4.41 -4.11 13.38
N THR A 84 -4.22 -4.97 14.38
CA THR A 84 -4.45 -6.41 14.33
C THR A 84 -5.65 -6.79 15.21
N GLU A 85 -6.19 -7.98 15.05
CA GLU A 85 -7.27 -8.48 15.91
C GLU A 85 -6.82 -8.56 17.37
N ASN A 86 -5.59 -9.02 17.61
CA ASN A 86 -4.98 -9.02 18.94
C ASN A 86 -3.97 -7.87 19.02
N GLN A 87 -4.32 -6.81 19.74
CA GLN A 87 -3.53 -5.59 19.85
C GLN A 87 -2.13 -5.76 20.45
N GLU A 88 -1.87 -6.89 21.14
CA GLU A 88 -0.56 -7.23 21.69
C GLU A 88 0.37 -7.87 20.66
N GLU A 89 -0.14 -8.24 19.49
CA GLU A 89 0.69 -8.78 18.42
C GLU A 89 1.66 -7.74 17.87
N THR A 90 2.86 -8.21 17.53
CA THR A 90 3.86 -7.38 16.88
C THR A 90 3.97 -7.73 15.41
N VAL A 91 4.16 -6.71 14.58
CA VAL A 91 4.36 -6.84 13.15
C VAL A 91 5.62 -6.08 12.76
N GLU A 92 6.53 -6.70 12.03
CA GLU A 92 7.69 -6.00 11.47
C GLU A 92 7.26 -5.25 10.21
N PHE A 93 7.48 -3.95 10.20
CA PHE A 93 7.45 -3.14 8.99
C PHE A 93 8.85 -3.05 8.42
N ALA A 94 8.97 -3.14 7.11
CA ALA A 94 10.19 -2.83 6.41
C ALA A 94 9.92 -2.06 5.12
N PHE A 95 10.82 -1.10 4.83
CA PHE A 95 10.86 -0.38 3.57
C PHE A 95 12.28 -0.45 3.02
N GLN A 96 12.44 -1.14 1.91
CA GLN A 96 13.72 -1.41 1.28
C GLN A 96 13.98 -0.41 0.16
N MET A 97 15.20 0.10 0.12
CA MET A 97 15.76 0.75 -1.07
C MET A 97 16.36 -0.33 -1.97
N TYR A 98 16.15 -0.21 -3.28
CA TYR A 98 16.82 -1.09 -4.23
C TYR A 98 18.26 -0.67 -4.43
N GLY A 99 19.15 -1.67 -4.46
CA GLY A 99 20.56 -1.46 -4.72
C GLY A 99 20.87 -1.36 -6.22
N ARG A 100 22.04 -0.82 -6.53
CA ARG A 100 22.56 -0.75 -7.90
C ARG A 100 23.18 -2.05 -8.34
N HIS A 101 23.93 -2.71 -7.46
CA HIS A 101 24.63 -3.96 -7.76
C HIS A 101 23.77 -5.18 -7.48
N ASP A 102 23.01 -5.16 -6.39
CA ASP A 102 22.04 -6.18 -6.05
C ASP A 102 20.73 -5.50 -5.63
N ILE A 103 19.69 -5.70 -6.44
CA ILE A 103 18.39 -5.05 -6.26
C ILE A 103 17.86 -5.29 -4.84
N TYR A 104 17.96 -6.49 -4.33
CA TYR A 104 17.37 -6.89 -3.05
C TYR A 104 18.36 -7.03 -1.91
N GLY A 105 19.68 -7.06 -2.17
CA GLY A 105 20.70 -7.38 -1.17
C GLY A 105 21.60 -6.23 -0.75
N SER A 106 21.78 -5.20 -1.60
CA SER A 106 22.79 -4.15 -1.34
C SER A 106 22.24 -2.81 -0.90
N GLY A 107 20.92 -2.59 -1.06
CA GLY A 107 20.26 -1.37 -0.63
C GLY A 107 19.90 -1.35 0.85
N THR A 108 19.68 -0.14 1.37
CA THR A 108 19.23 0.09 2.76
C THR A 108 17.86 -0.52 3.01
N ILE A 109 17.70 -1.17 4.15
CA ILE A 109 16.40 -1.65 4.63
C ILE A 109 16.05 -0.90 5.91
N LEU A 110 15.02 -0.08 5.84
CA LEU A 110 14.43 0.61 6.98
C LEU A 110 13.49 -0.36 7.69
N LYS A 111 13.73 -0.67 8.97
CA LYS A 111 12.92 -1.64 9.72
C LYS A 111 12.40 -1.08 11.03
N MET A 112 11.21 -1.50 11.40
CA MET A 112 10.60 -1.15 12.67
C MET A 112 9.65 -2.26 13.15
N GLN A 113 9.74 -2.61 14.45
CA GLN A 113 8.75 -3.46 15.10
C GLN A 113 7.59 -2.60 15.58
N LEU A 114 6.38 -3.02 15.26
CA LEU A 114 5.15 -2.29 15.50
C LEU A 114 4.20 -3.09 16.37
N MET A 115 3.57 -2.43 17.33
CA MET A 115 2.44 -3.02 18.05
C MET A 115 1.17 -2.93 17.20
N GLY A 116 0.37 -4.00 17.21
CA GLY A 116 -0.90 -4.09 16.48
C GLY A 116 -2.06 -3.28 17.08
N ASN A 117 -1.77 -2.27 17.89
CA ASN A 117 -2.75 -1.52 18.71
C ASN A 117 -3.40 -0.34 17.97
N GLY A 118 -3.14 -0.17 16.68
CA GLY A 118 -3.71 0.92 15.89
C GLY A 118 -3.12 2.31 16.20
N MET A 119 -2.09 2.43 17.01
CA MET A 119 -1.39 3.70 17.25
C MET A 119 -0.30 3.92 16.22
N GLU A 120 -0.12 5.17 15.80
CA GLU A 120 0.97 5.51 14.89
C GLU A 120 2.31 5.48 15.61
N GLN A 121 3.28 4.80 15.02
CA GLN A 121 4.67 4.77 15.45
C GLN A 121 5.53 5.37 14.33
N LYS A 122 6.57 6.13 14.69
CA LYS A 122 7.39 6.89 13.73
C LYS A 122 8.82 6.36 13.67
N LEU A 123 9.32 6.19 12.47
CA LEU A 123 10.72 5.93 12.17
C LEU A 123 11.38 7.23 11.67
N SER A 124 12.30 7.80 12.47
CA SER A 124 13.11 8.94 12.00
C SER A 124 14.16 8.47 11.02
N LEU A 125 14.39 9.25 9.97
CA LEU A 125 15.41 8.96 8.96
C LEU A 125 16.75 9.66 9.26
N ASP A 126 16.82 10.47 10.31
CA ASP A 126 18.02 11.28 10.63
C ASP A 126 19.22 10.42 11.07
N SER A 127 18.94 9.25 11.70
CA SER A 127 19.98 8.35 12.23
C SER A 127 20.25 7.13 11.36
N ILE A 128 19.66 7.06 10.19
CA ILE A 128 19.81 5.90 9.30
C ILE A 128 21.19 5.93 8.61
N LEU A 129 21.88 4.80 8.68
CA LEU A 129 23.07 4.55 7.89
C LEU A 129 22.64 4.07 6.50
N TRP A 130 22.69 4.95 5.53
CA TRP A 130 22.34 4.68 4.16
C TRP A 130 23.48 3.99 3.42
N SER A 131 23.14 3.00 2.61
CA SER A 131 24.08 2.34 1.72
C SER A 131 24.49 3.28 0.58
N GLU A 132 25.78 3.26 0.22
CA GLU A 132 26.25 3.94 -0.99
C GLU A 132 25.69 3.34 -2.26
N ASP A 133 25.20 2.10 -2.17
CA ASP A 133 24.61 1.37 -3.28
C ASP A 133 23.12 1.67 -3.49
N ASP A 134 22.51 2.46 -2.63
CA ASP A 134 21.10 2.83 -2.75
C ASP A 134 20.80 3.52 -4.09
N ARG A 135 19.79 3.03 -4.81
CA ARG A 135 19.35 3.58 -6.08
C ARG A 135 18.00 4.28 -5.96
N GLU A 136 16.98 3.54 -5.58
CA GLU A 136 15.60 4.01 -5.56
C GLU A 136 14.78 3.35 -4.45
N PRO A 137 13.69 3.97 -3.99
CA PRO A 137 12.72 3.31 -3.11
C PRO A 137 12.14 2.07 -3.78
N GLY A 138 12.21 0.95 -3.10
CA GLY A 138 11.83 -0.35 -3.61
C GLY A 138 10.53 -0.86 -3.02
N GLN A 139 10.60 -1.99 -2.33
CA GLN A 139 9.44 -2.68 -1.80
C GLN A 139 9.19 -2.35 -0.32
N ILE A 140 7.91 -2.42 0.05
CA ILE A 140 7.47 -2.40 1.45
C ILE A 140 6.91 -3.77 1.77
N TRP A 141 7.22 -4.27 2.98
CA TRP A 141 6.55 -5.47 3.48
C TRP A 141 6.18 -5.33 4.96
N PHE A 142 5.17 -6.12 5.31
CA PHE A 142 4.81 -6.39 6.69
C PHE A 142 5.05 -7.87 6.96
N ARG A 143 5.83 -8.17 8.01
CA ARG A 143 6.13 -9.54 8.43
C ARG A 143 5.38 -9.85 9.70
N PHE A 144 4.62 -10.93 9.65
CA PHE A 144 3.83 -11.47 10.74
C PHE A 144 4.55 -12.68 11.36
N LEU A 145 4.26 -12.96 12.62
CA LEU A 145 4.82 -14.11 13.32
C LEU A 145 4.37 -15.45 12.71
N LYS A 146 3.13 -15.47 12.18
CA LYS A 146 2.52 -16.67 11.60
C LYS A 146 1.84 -16.36 10.27
N PRO A 147 1.77 -17.34 9.35
CA PRO A 147 0.99 -17.20 8.14
C PRO A 147 -0.50 -16.97 8.45
N GLY A 148 -1.17 -16.25 7.58
CA GLY A 148 -2.62 -16.00 7.67
C GLY A 148 -3.03 -14.92 8.66
N GLN A 149 -2.11 -14.38 9.45
CA GLN A 149 -2.41 -13.21 10.28
C GLN A 149 -2.75 -12.02 9.39
N LYS A 150 -3.68 -11.19 9.85
CA LYS A 150 -4.19 -10.02 9.12
C LYS A 150 -3.94 -8.76 9.91
N ALA A 151 -3.75 -7.67 9.20
CA ALA A 151 -3.68 -6.36 9.80
C ALA A 151 -4.26 -5.30 8.85
N LYS A 152 -4.74 -4.21 9.44
CA LYS A 152 -5.09 -2.98 8.75
C LYS A 152 -3.95 -2.00 8.93
N VAL A 153 -3.35 -1.54 7.84
CA VAL A 153 -2.13 -0.75 7.90
C VAL A 153 -2.29 0.60 7.21
N SER A 154 -1.57 1.59 7.74
CA SER A 154 -1.42 2.90 7.09
C SER A 154 0.04 3.33 7.17
N VAL A 155 0.54 3.91 6.08
CA VAL A 155 1.91 4.43 5.99
C VAL A 155 1.87 5.86 5.51
N VAL A 156 2.55 6.73 6.24
CA VAL A 156 2.65 8.18 5.98
C VAL A 156 4.11 8.55 5.79
N LEU A 157 4.39 9.33 4.79
CA LEU A 157 5.66 10.00 4.62
C LEU A 157 5.56 11.43 5.15
N TYR A 158 6.29 11.75 6.22
CA TYR A 158 6.41 13.11 6.74
C TYR A 158 7.56 13.80 6.04
N VAL A 159 7.27 14.97 5.47
CA VAL A 159 8.24 15.72 4.67
C VAL A 159 8.97 16.77 5.50
N LYS A 160 10.16 17.14 5.03
CA LYS A 160 10.98 18.20 5.61
C LYS A 160 10.33 19.57 5.40
N ASP A 161 10.74 20.53 6.21
CA ASP A 161 10.28 21.91 6.09
C ASP A 161 10.62 22.46 4.69
N GLY A 162 9.72 23.28 4.15
CA GLY A 162 9.85 23.85 2.82
C GLY A 162 9.01 23.20 1.74
N PHE A 163 8.53 21.97 1.97
CA PHE A 163 7.58 21.32 1.06
C PHE A 163 6.13 21.57 1.51
N GLN A 164 5.30 22.00 0.59
CA GLN A 164 3.87 22.18 0.83
C GLN A 164 3.10 20.96 0.33
N ILE A 165 2.43 20.28 1.24
CA ILE A 165 1.58 19.15 0.94
C ILE A 165 0.14 19.60 1.01
N PRO A 166 -0.70 19.36 -0.01
CA PRO A 166 -2.12 19.66 0.04
C PRO A 166 -2.79 19.00 1.25
N GLU A 167 -3.75 19.69 1.88
CA GLU A 167 -4.61 19.02 2.85
C GLU A 167 -5.32 17.85 2.17
N GLN A 168 -5.19 16.68 2.79
CA GLN A 168 -5.94 15.51 2.33
C GLN A 168 -7.37 15.65 2.84
N GLU A 169 -8.26 16.09 1.97
CA GLU A 169 -9.69 16.02 2.25
C GLU A 169 -10.07 14.55 2.47
N GLU A 170 -10.90 14.30 3.48
CA GLU A 170 -11.54 12.98 3.60
C GLU A 170 -12.48 12.84 2.40
N GLU A 171 -12.09 12.06 1.40
CA GLU A 171 -13.07 11.56 0.46
C GLU A 171 -14.08 10.77 1.29
N GLU A 172 -15.30 11.29 1.40
CA GLU A 172 -16.43 10.47 1.80
C GLU A 172 -16.43 9.29 0.83
N ALA A 173 -16.08 8.11 1.35
CA ALA A 173 -16.11 6.90 0.55
C ALA A 173 -17.50 6.85 -0.08
N LEU A 174 -17.56 6.99 -1.40
CA LEU A 174 -18.78 6.90 -2.18
C LEU A 174 -19.39 5.53 -1.86
N LYS A 175 -20.31 5.52 -0.89
CA LYS A 175 -21.11 4.34 -0.59
C LYS A 175 -22.08 4.17 -1.75
N LEU A 176 -21.60 3.56 -2.81
CA LEU A 176 -22.42 3.12 -3.91
C LEU A 176 -23.35 2.02 -3.41
N VAL A 177 -24.57 2.39 -3.05
CA VAL A 177 -25.57 1.45 -2.54
C VAL A 177 -26.75 1.42 -3.50
N GLY A 178 -27.18 0.22 -3.85
CA GLY A 178 -28.45 0.00 -4.55
C GLY A 178 -28.47 0.41 -6.02
N GLU A 179 -29.46 1.21 -6.41
CA GLU A 179 -29.70 1.56 -7.82
C GLU A 179 -28.59 2.40 -8.46
N GLU A 180 -27.91 3.25 -7.68
CA GLU A 180 -26.80 4.08 -8.17
C GLU A 180 -25.59 3.25 -8.53
N ALA A 181 -25.25 2.24 -7.71
CA ALA A 181 -24.19 1.28 -8.02
C ALA A 181 -24.48 0.51 -9.31
N ASN A 182 -25.72 0.03 -9.46
CA ASN A 182 -26.14 -0.68 -10.65
C ASN A 182 -26.12 0.22 -11.90
N ALA A 183 -26.49 1.48 -11.77
CA ALA A 183 -26.46 2.45 -12.87
C ALA A 183 -25.00 2.79 -13.29
N MET A 184 -24.07 2.87 -12.33
CA MET A 184 -22.65 3.08 -12.61
C MET A 184 -22.03 1.86 -13.30
N ILE A 185 -22.30 0.66 -12.80
CA ILE A 185 -21.86 -0.59 -13.41
C ILE A 185 -22.41 -0.71 -14.83
N ALA A 186 -23.70 -0.41 -15.05
CA ALA A 186 -24.30 -0.46 -16.37
C ALA A 186 -23.67 0.54 -17.35
N ARG A 187 -23.28 1.72 -16.88
CA ARG A 187 -22.59 2.73 -17.71
C ARG A 187 -21.13 2.36 -18.00
N SER A 188 -20.47 1.63 -17.10
CA SER A 188 -19.07 1.19 -17.29
C SER A 188 -18.94 -0.01 -18.24
N LEU A 189 -20.04 -0.74 -18.47
CA LEU A 189 -20.05 -1.90 -19.35
C LEU A 189 -20.08 -1.47 -20.83
N LEU A 190 -18.93 -1.59 -21.51
CA LEU A 190 -18.83 -1.39 -22.96
C LEU A 190 -19.63 -2.44 -23.75
N SER A 191 -19.72 -3.66 -23.23
CA SER A 191 -20.46 -4.76 -23.83
C SER A 191 -20.90 -5.76 -22.77
N LYS A 192 -22.15 -6.18 -22.81
CA LYS A 192 -22.64 -7.28 -21.97
C LYS A 192 -22.08 -8.65 -22.38
N GLY A 193 -21.30 -8.69 -23.46
CA GLY A 193 -20.81 -9.93 -24.03
C GLY A 193 -21.92 -10.82 -24.61
N ASN A 194 -21.56 -12.03 -25.01
CA ASN A 194 -22.52 -13.02 -25.48
C ASN A 194 -22.64 -14.17 -24.44
N PRO A 195 -23.64 -14.15 -23.57
CA PRO A 195 -23.76 -15.17 -22.52
C PRO A 195 -24.22 -16.54 -23.07
N PHE A 196 -24.52 -16.65 -24.35
CA PHE A 196 -24.99 -17.91 -24.94
C PHE A 196 -23.96 -19.05 -24.75
N ARG A 197 -22.66 -18.72 -24.83
CA ARG A 197 -21.59 -19.70 -24.61
C ARG A 197 -21.56 -20.21 -23.17
N LEU A 198 -22.07 -19.45 -22.21
CA LEU A 198 -22.14 -19.82 -20.80
C LEU A 198 -23.42 -20.54 -20.44
N LYS A 199 -24.41 -20.66 -21.36
CA LYS A 199 -25.70 -21.25 -21.09
C LYS A 199 -25.58 -22.62 -20.44
N ARG A 200 -24.74 -23.51 -21.01
CA ARG A 200 -24.52 -24.88 -20.50
C ARG A 200 -23.91 -24.89 -19.11
N VAL A 201 -22.99 -23.97 -18.83
CA VAL A 201 -22.37 -23.82 -17.52
C VAL A 201 -23.39 -23.35 -16.48
N MET A 202 -24.23 -22.37 -16.84
CA MET A 202 -25.28 -21.85 -15.98
C MET A 202 -26.38 -22.89 -15.71
N GLU A 203 -26.72 -23.72 -16.68
CA GLU A 203 -27.66 -24.81 -16.50
C GLU A 203 -27.14 -25.89 -15.55
N LYS A 204 -25.88 -26.24 -15.65
CA LYS A 204 -25.20 -27.14 -14.70
C LYS A 204 -25.22 -26.58 -13.28
N ALA A 205 -24.80 -25.32 -13.10
CA ALA A 205 -24.78 -24.64 -11.80
C ALA A 205 -26.21 -24.60 -11.17
N LYS A 206 -27.24 -24.33 -11.96
CA LYS A 206 -28.65 -24.34 -11.50
C LYS A 206 -29.11 -25.72 -11.02
N ARG A 207 -28.57 -26.81 -11.57
CA ARG A 207 -28.83 -28.17 -11.12
C ARG A 207 -27.98 -28.61 -9.93
N GLY A 208 -27.12 -27.75 -9.41
CA GLY A 208 -26.20 -28.09 -8.32
C GLY A 208 -25.05 -29.00 -8.75
N GLU A 209 -24.78 -29.12 -10.06
CA GLU A 209 -23.64 -29.87 -10.58
C GLU A 209 -22.33 -29.07 -10.40
N GLU A 210 -21.24 -29.78 -10.21
CA GLU A 210 -19.92 -29.17 -10.10
C GLU A 210 -19.56 -28.42 -11.39
N VAL A 211 -19.12 -27.17 -11.23
CA VAL A 211 -18.71 -26.29 -12.31
C VAL A 211 -17.35 -25.70 -11.99
N THR A 212 -16.41 -25.89 -12.90
CA THR A 212 -15.07 -25.27 -12.80
C THR A 212 -14.99 -24.03 -13.69
N LEU A 213 -14.65 -22.88 -13.10
CA LEU A 213 -14.37 -21.64 -13.81
C LEU A 213 -12.85 -21.41 -13.80
N ALA A 214 -12.24 -21.35 -14.96
CA ALA A 214 -10.83 -21.03 -15.12
C ALA A 214 -10.68 -19.60 -15.69
N PHE A 215 -9.83 -18.81 -15.06
CA PHE A 215 -9.51 -17.47 -15.52
C PHE A 215 -8.06 -17.46 -16.00
N ILE A 216 -7.86 -16.93 -17.21
CA ILE A 216 -6.53 -16.71 -17.78
C ILE A 216 -6.36 -15.21 -17.98
N GLY A 217 -5.35 -14.64 -17.34
CA GLY A 217 -5.08 -13.21 -17.46
C GLY A 217 -3.71 -12.86 -16.92
N GLY A 218 -3.30 -11.62 -17.15
CA GLY A 218 -2.07 -11.06 -16.59
C GLY A 218 -2.26 -10.48 -15.19
N SER A 219 -1.37 -9.60 -14.78
CA SER A 219 -1.33 -8.98 -13.45
C SER A 219 -2.63 -8.29 -13.04
N ILE A 220 -3.38 -7.73 -14.00
CA ILE A 220 -4.69 -7.09 -13.74
C ILE A 220 -5.72 -8.13 -13.26
N THR A 221 -5.72 -9.33 -13.83
CA THR A 221 -6.62 -10.42 -13.43
C THR A 221 -6.31 -10.94 -12.04
N GLN A 222 -5.06 -10.84 -11.60
CA GLN A 222 -4.63 -11.17 -10.24
C GLN A 222 -4.88 -10.04 -9.22
N GLY A 223 -5.40 -8.90 -9.67
CA GLY A 223 -5.58 -7.72 -8.83
C GLY A 223 -4.27 -7.00 -8.49
N ALA A 224 -3.16 -7.33 -9.13
CA ALA A 224 -1.91 -6.63 -8.94
C ALA A 224 -2.01 -5.22 -9.52
N GLY A 225 -1.91 -4.21 -8.67
CA GLY A 225 -2.03 -2.80 -9.06
C GLY A 225 -3.44 -2.21 -8.92
N ALA A 226 -4.39 -2.94 -8.32
CA ALA A 226 -5.70 -2.42 -7.93
C ALA A 226 -5.67 -1.95 -6.46
#